data_3a83dac770435c29bcab44ca99815249
#
_entry.id   3a83dac770435c29bcab44ca99815249
#
_cell.length_a   1.000
_cell.length_b   1.000
_cell.length_c   1.000
_cell.angle_alpha   90.00
_cell.angle_beta   90.00
_cell.angle_gamma   90.00
#
_symmetry.space_group_name_H-M   'P 1'
#
loop_
_entity.id
_entity.type
_entity.pdbx_description
1 polymer ?
#
loop_
_entity_poly.entity_id
_entity_poly.type
_entity_poly.pdbx_seq_one_letter_code
_entity_poly.pdbx_strand_id
1 'polypeptide(L)'
;MPAMPQTFDICIRGAGVVGRTLALLLAREWLRVPLVAAPPPPGARADLRAYAPNRASRTLLESLRSWPADVHANPVPRLQVRAAQGGPVRLEP
;
A
#
# COMPACT_ATOMS: atom_id res chain seq x y z
N MET A 1 12.93 36.38 -4.69
CA MET A 1 13.60 35.62 -3.62
C MET A 1 13.70 34.18 -4.03
N PRO A 2 14.90 33.65 -4.10
CA PRO A 2 14.99 32.21 -4.34
C PRO A 2 14.35 31.47 -3.18
N ALA A 3 13.56 30.44 -3.49
CA ALA A 3 13.04 29.57 -2.46
C ALA A 3 14.19 28.87 -1.73
N MET A 4 14.08 28.73 -0.41
CA MET A 4 15.06 27.94 0.33
C MET A 4 15.01 26.51 -0.18
N PRO A 5 16.17 25.86 -0.42
CA PRO A 5 16.17 24.47 -0.82
C PRO A 5 15.52 23.62 0.26
N GLN A 6 14.58 22.77 -0.15
CA GLN A 6 13.98 21.83 0.78
C GLN A 6 14.91 20.63 0.96
N THR A 7 15.13 20.25 2.21
CA THR A 7 15.94 19.11 2.54
C THR A 7 15.04 17.94 2.92
N PHE A 8 15.28 16.81 2.29
CA PHE A 8 14.54 15.59 2.58
C PHE A 8 15.48 14.52 3.13
N ASP A 9 14.97 13.68 4.01
CA ASP A 9 15.75 12.59 4.58
C ASP A 9 15.73 11.36 3.67
N ILE A 10 14.55 10.99 3.17
CA ILE A 10 14.35 9.84 2.30
C ILE A 10 13.32 10.20 1.25
N CYS A 11 13.58 9.84 0.01
CA CYS A 11 12.63 9.99 -1.09
C CYS A 11 12.11 8.62 -1.49
N ILE A 12 10.77 8.46 -1.53
CA ILE A 12 10.13 7.23 -1.97
C ILE A 12 9.57 7.45 -3.37
N ARG A 13 9.95 6.57 -4.27
CA ARG A 13 9.44 6.58 -5.63
C ARG A 13 8.42 5.47 -5.80
N GLY A 14 7.18 5.84 -6.11
CA GLY A 14 6.08 4.91 -6.26
C GLY A 14 5.01 5.13 -5.20
N ALA A 15 3.78 5.37 -5.61
CA ALA A 15 2.67 5.68 -4.73
C ALA A 15 1.67 4.52 -4.59
N GLY A 16 2.15 3.27 -4.68
CA GLY A 16 1.35 2.10 -4.41
C GLY A 16 1.19 1.86 -2.90
N VAL A 17 0.57 0.74 -2.54
CA VAL A 17 0.29 0.39 -1.13
C VAL A 17 1.59 0.34 -0.32
N VAL A 18 2.63 -0.30 -0.85
CA VAL A 18 3.91 -0.45 -0.14
C VAL A 18 4.60 0.90 0.05
N GLY A 19 4.70 1.70 -1.00
CA GLY A 19 5.35 3.01 -0.93
C GLY A 19 4.65 3.95 0.03
N ARG A 20 3.33 4.01 -0.02
CA ARG A 20 2.54 4.85 0.89
C ARG A 20 2.65 4.39 2.34
N THR A 21 2.63 3.08 2.58
CA THR A 21 2.79 2.52 3.92
C THR A 21 4.16 2.87 4.49
N LEU A 22 5.22 2.71 3.70
CA LEU A 22 6.57 3.07 4.11
C LEU A 22 6.67 4.57 4.41
N ALA A 23 6.07 5.42 3.58
CA ALA A 23 6.07 6.86 3.81
C ALA A 23 5.43 7.21 5.15
N LEU A 24 4.30 6.59 5.49
CA LEU A 24 3.63 6.83 6.77
C LEU A 24 4.47 6.35 7.95
N LEU A 25 5.12 5.19 7.84
CA LEU A 25 5.99 4.66 8.88
C LEU A 25 7.18 5.58 9.14
N LEU A 26 7.82 6.07 8.08
CA LEU A 26 8.96 6.97 8.20
C LEU A 26 8.54 8.35 8.72
N ALA A 27 7.37 8.84 8.31
CA ALA A 27 6.85 10.11 8.80
C ALA A 27 6.57 10.08 10.30
N ARG A 28 6.21 8.93 10.86
CA ARG A 28 6.04 8.77 12.30
C ARG A 28 7.33 9.03 13.08
N GLU A 29 8.46 8.81 12.44
CA GLU A 29 9.79 9.05 13.01
C GLU A 29 10.28 10.48 12.76
N TRP A 30 9.37 11.39 12.37
CA TRP A 30 9.67 12.80 12.08
C TRP A 30 10.64 13.00 10.92
N LEU A 31 10.73 12.01 10.03
CA LEU A 31 11.53 12.13 8.81
C LEU A 31 10.75 12.87 7.73
N ARG A 32 11.46 13.61 6.93
CA ARG A 32 10.89 14.28 5.76
C ARG A 32 10.95 13.36 4.57
N VAL A 33 9.79 12.88 4.13
CA VAL A 33 9.69 11.80 3.14
C VAL A 33 8.78 12.25 1.99
N PRO A 34 9.33 12.77 0.90
CA PRO A 34 8.53 13.01 -0.29
C PRO A 34 8.14 11.70 -0.94
N LEU A 35 6.92 11.65 -1.43
CA LEU A 35 6.40 10.51 -2.18
C LEU A 35 6.22 10.95 -3.63
N VAL A 36 6.98 10.33 -4.53
CA VAL A 36 6.97 10.68 -5.95
C VAL A 36 6.21 9.61 -6.71
N ALA A 37 5.17 10.04 -7.41
CA ALA A 37 4.38 9.15 -8.26
C ALA A 37 4.37 9.68 -9.68
N ALA A 38 4.49 8.78 -10.66
CA ALA A 38 4.30 9.16 -12.04
C ALA A 38 2.83 9.52 -12.27
N PRO A 39 2.53 10.57 -13.08
CA PRO A 39 1.15 10.86 -13.42
C PRO A 39 0.55 9.69 -14.23
N PRO A 40 -0.75 9.39 -14.05
CA PRO A 40 -1.37 8.33 -14.83
C PRO A 40 -1.35 8.71 -16.33
N PRO A 41 -1.19 7.72 -17.23
CA PRO A 41 -1.22 7.99 -18.66
C PRO A 41 -2.61 8.53 -19.07
N PRO A 42 -2.69 9.35 -20.15
CA PRO A 42 -3.97 9.82 -20.63
C PRO A 42 -4.92 8.67 -20.92
N GLY A 43 -6.16 8.76 -20.46
CA GLY A 43 -7.15 7.70 -20.62
C GLY A 43 -7.00 6.54 -19.65
N ALA A 44 -6.15 6.65 -18.64
CA ALA A 44 -6.03 5.60 -17.63
C ALA A 44 -7.34 5.42 -16.88
N ARG A 45 -7.72 4.17 -16.67
CA ARG A 45 -8.90 3.82 -15.88
C ARG A 45 -8.55 3.80 -14.39
N ALA A 46 -9.57 3.95 -13.56
CA ALA A 46 -9.41 3.79 -12.13
C ALA A 46 -8.82 2.42 -11.80
N ASP A 47 -7.96 2.39 -10.79
CA ASP A 47 -7.38 1.14 -10.32
C ASP A 47 -8.45 0.35 -9.56
N LEU A 48 -8.89 -0.76 -10.14
CA LEU A 48 -9.91 -1.61 -9.56
C LEU A 48 -9.33 -2.87 -8.91
N ARG A 49 -8.00 -2.92 -8.72
CA ARG A 49 -7.37 -4.09 -8.11
C ARG A 49 -7.83 -4.26 -6.68
N ALA A 50 -8.12 -5.51 -6.32
CA ALA A 50 -8.40 -5.90 -4.95
C ALA A 50 -7.09 -6.37 -4.28
N TYR A 51 -6.98 -6.13 -2.99
CA TYR A 51 -5.85 -6.54 -2.19
C TYR A 51 -6.34 -7.47 -1.08
N ALA A 52 -5.53 -8.49 -0.77
CA ALA A 52 -5.84 -9.44 0.29
C ALA A 52 -4.69 -9.44 1.33
N PRO A 53 -4.60 -8.40 2.16
CA PRO A 53 -3.55 -8.35 3.17
C PRO A 53 -3.79 -9.38 4.26
N ASN A 54 -2.70 -9.92 4.80
CA ASN A 54 -2.77 -10.84 5.91
C ASN A 54 -3.02 -10.08 7.23
N ARG A 55 -3.17 -10.85 8.33
CA ARG A 55 -3.46 -10.26 9.65
C ARG A 55 -2.37 -9.29 10.11
N ALA A 56 -1.11 -9.62 9.88
CA ALA A 56 0.00 -8.75 10.27
C ALA A 56 -0.03 -7.42 9.51
N SER A 57 -0.30 -7.46 8.21
CA SER A 57 -0.45 -6.26 7.41
C SER A 57 -1.65 -5.42 7.84
N ARG A 58 -2.77 -6.05 8.18
CA ARG A 58 -3.93 -5.35 8.71
C ARG A 58 -3.62 -4.62 10.00
N THR A 59 -2.95 -5.30 10.94
CA THR A 59 -2.55 -4.69 12.20
C THR A 59 -1.66 -3.47 11.97
N LEU A 60 -0.71 -3.58 11.05
CA LEU A 60 0.15 -2.46 10.69
C LEU A 60 -0.64 -1.28 10.14
N LEU A 61 -1.52 -1.54 9.17
CA LEU A 61 -2.32 -0.48 8.55
C LEU A 61 -3.29 0.16 9.54
N GLU A 62 -3.87 -0.60 10.45
CA GLU A 62 -4.71 -0.06 11.52
C GLU A 62 -3.91 0.86 12.44
N SER A 63 -2.67 0.48 12.78
CA SER A 63 -1.80 1.31 13.61
C SER A 63 -1.46 2.64 12.94
N LEU A 64 -1.47 2.69 11.63
CA LEU A 64 -1.25 3.90 10.84
C LEU A 64 -2.54 4.65 10.51
N ARG A 65 -3.68 4.18 11.02
CA ARG A 65 -5.02 4.70 10.71
C ARG A 65 -5.32 4.71 9.21
N SER A 66 -4.80 3.69 8.51
CA SER A 66 -4.94 3.55 7.06
C SER A 66 -5.78 2.35 6.66
N TRP A 67 -6.41 1.67 7.61
CA TRP A 67 -7.33 0.58 7.30
C TRP A 67 -8.68 1.15 6.85
N PRO A 68 -9.23 0.66 5.72
CA PRO A 68 -10.51 1.16 5.22
C PRO A 68 -11.68 0.77 6.12
N ALA A 69 -12.80 1.46 5.97
CA ALA A 69 -14.02 1.11 6.67
C ALA A 69 -14.50 -0.29 6.26
N ASP A 70 -15.24 -0.96 7.14
CA ASP A 70 -15.70 -2.33 6.94
C ASP A 70 -16.47 -2.54 5.64
N VAL A 71 -17.15 -1.51 5.15
CA VAL A 71 -17.87 -1.59 3.87
C VAL A 71 -16.93 -1.85 2.70
N HIS A 72 -15.65 -1.52 2.83
CA HIS A 72 -14.64 -1.70 1.79
C HIS A 72 -13.71 -2.89 2.07
N ALA A 73 -13.90 -3.58 3.19
CA ALA A 73 -13.03 -4.67 3.60
C ALA A 73 -13.84 -5.86 4.07
N ASN A 74 -13.80 -6.93 3.30
CA ASN A 74 -14.51 -8.17 3.62
C ASN A 74 -13.52 -9.23 4.10
N PRO A 75 -13.84 -9.98 5.15
CA PRO A 75 -12.97 -11.06 5.59
C PRO A 75 -12.88 -12.17 4.55
N VAL A 76 -11.68 -12.69 4.36
CA VAL A 76 -11.43 -13.82 3.46
C VAL A 76 -10.98 -14.99 4.33
N PRO A 77 -11.90 -15.92 4.65
CA PRO A 77 -11.55 -17.03 5.53
C PRO A 77 -10.64 -18.07 4.88
N ARG A 78 -10.66 -18.15 3.56
CA ARG A 78 -9.82 -19.08 2.80
C ARG A 78 -9.31 -18.45 1.53
N LEU A 79 -8.06 -18.76 1.21
CA LEU A 79 -7.46 -18.42 -0.06
C LEU A 79 -7.00 -19.70 -0.74
N GLN A 80 -7.47 -19.93 -1.97
CA GLN A 80 -7.05 -21.06 -2.77
C GLN A 80 -6.36 -20.54 -4.03
N VAL A 81 -5.12 -20.98 -4.23
CA VAL A 81 -4.34 -20.60 -5.41
C VAL A 81 -4.25 -21.83 -6.31
N ARG A 82 -4.63 -21.65 -7.57
CA ARG A 82 -4.52 -22.69 -8.59
C ARG A 82 -3.53 -22.27 -9.66
N ALA A 83 -2.55 -23.12 -9.90
CA ALA A 83 -1.63 -22.94 -11.02
C ALA A 83 -2.18 -23.69 -12.24
N ALA A 84 -1.79 -23.23 -13.44
CA ALA A 84 -2.23 -23.87 -14.68
C ALA A 84 -1.80 -25.35 -14.78
N GLN A 85 -0.72 -25.75 -14.10
CA GLN A 85 -0.17 -27.09 -14.14
C GLN A 85 0.09 -27.67 -12.74
N GLY A 86 -0.62 -27.23 -11.75
CA GLY A 86 -0.41 -27.70 -10.39
C GLY A 86 -1.71 -27.90 -9.64
N GLY A 87 -1.65 -28.64 -8.53
CA GLY A 87 -2.77 -28.78 -7.62
C GLY A 87 -3.08 -27.48 -6.88
N PRO A 88 -4.29 -27.37 -6.30
CA PRO A 88 -4.65 -26.17 -5.54
C PRO A 88 -3.87 -26.09 -4.24
N VAL A 89 -3.47 -24.86 -3.88
CA VAL A 89 -2.89 -24.55 -2.58
C VAL A 89 -3.91 -23.78 -1.78
N ARG A 90 -4.19 -24.24 -0.57
CA ARG A 90 -5.09 -23.58 0.38
C ARG A 90 -4.31 -22.85 1.44
N LEU A 91 -4.65 -21.58 1.63
CA LEU A 91 -4.13 -20.79 2.72
C LEU A 91 -5.28 -20.41 3.65
N GLU A 92 -5.17 -20.81 4.90
CA GLU A 92 -6.15 -20.47 5.93
C GLU A 92 -5.51 -19.52 6.94
N PRO A 93 -6.26 -18.53 7.44
CA PRO A 93 -5.73 -17.58 8.42
C PRO A 93 -5.37 -18.24 9.75
#